data_ab0af4a60e5f4704b1e7f10208652cb7
#
_entry.id   ab0af4a60e5f4704b1e7f10208652cb7
#
_cell.length_a   1.000
_cell.length_b   1.000
_cell.length_c   1.000
_cell.angle_alpha   90.00
_cell.angle_beta   90.00
_cell.angle_gamma   90.00
#
_symmetry.space_group_name_H-M   'P 1'
#
loop_
_entity.id
_entity.type
_entity.pdbx_description
1 polymer ?
#
loop_
_entity_poly.entity_id
_entity_poly.type
_entity_poly.pdbx_seq_one_letter_code
_entity_poly.pdbx_strand_id
1 'polypeptide(L)'
;DQASVHDGFFSNPLTHIDLREVESITVIKDAVSLYGAKAANGVVMIETRRSKDMVTHITANINGGVRSKPQTIPVMDAEQHRLLVSDILKDHPDYDAARLDKMKFFNDNPTFLYYKQNHNNTAWKDFVYRDAVSQSYSLAATGGDEVGMYAIFVNYRNNQGLVRNTSMQQIST
;
A
#
# COMPACT_ATOMS: atom_id res chain seq x y z
N ASP A 1 -18.01 9.17 8.80
CA ASP A 1 -17.28 8.75 10.01
C ASP A 1 -16.04 7.95 9.58
N GLN A 2 -14.85 8.48 9.83
CA GLN A 2 -13.63 7.70 9.68
C GLN A 2 -13.52 6.81 10.92
N ALA A 3 -13.66 5.50 10.74
CA ALA A 3 -13.40 4.57 11.82
C ALA A 3 -11.88 4.51 12.07
N SER A 4 -11.44 5.04 13.19
CA SER A 4 -10.06 4.85 13.64
C SER A 4 -9.91 3.41 14.13
N VAL A 5 -9.07 2.64 13.46
CA VAL A 5 -8.75 1.25 13.84
C VAL A 5 -7.61 1.24 14.85
N HIS A 6 -6.78 2.27 14.84
CA HIS A 6 -5.68 2.53 15.77
C HIS A 6 -5.31 4.00 15.69
N ASP A 7 -4.76 4.58 16.77
CA ASP A 7 -4.37 5.99 16.77
C ASP A 7 -3.46 6.31 15.56
N GLY A 8 -3.94 7.21 14.69
CA GLY A 8 -3.25 7.61 13.45
C GLY A 8 -3.55 6.77 12.21
N PHE A 9 -4.34 5.69 12.32
CA PHE A 9 -4.79 4.89 11.17
C PHE A 9 -6.28 5.08 10.92
N PHE A 10 -6.61 5.74 9.83
CA PHE A 10 -8.00 5.92 9.40
C PHE A 10 -8.31 4.95 8.27
N SER A 11 -9.37 4.17 8.41
CA SER A 11 -9.91 3.39 7.31
C SER A 11 -10.97 4.20 6.57
N ASN A 12 -10.88 4.23 5.24
CA ASN A 12 -11.95 4.79 4.43
C ASN A 12 -13.05 3.72 4.27
N PRO A 13 -14.28 3.94 4.80
CA PRO A 13 -15.38 2.97 4.69
C PRO A 13 -15.75 2.66 3.23
N LEU A 14 -15.44 3.55 2.29
CA LEU A 14 -15.70 3.33 0.86
C LEU A 14 -14.76 2.27 0.25
N THR A 15 -13.66 1.89 0.89
CA THR A 15 -12.78 0.83 0.38
C THR A 15 -13.41 -0.55 0.41
N HIS A 16 -14.47 -0.74 1.20
CA HIS A 16 -15.21 -2.00 1.30
C HIS A 16 -16.26 -2.16 0.19
N ILE A 17 -16.58 -1.08 -0.54
CA ILE A 17 -17.58 -1.09 -1.60
C ILE A 17 -16.85 -1.31 -2.94
N ASP A 18 -17.28 -2.33 -3.69
CA ASP A 18 -16.77 -2.50 -5.06
C ASP A 18 -17.56 -1.58 -6.00
N LEU A 19 -16.82 -0.70 -6.70
CA LEU A 19 -17.42 0.25 -7.66
C LEU A 19 -18.22 -0.42 -8.77
N ARG A 20 -18.01 -1.70 -9.02
CA ARG A 20 -18.75 -2.47 -10.03
C ARG A 20 -20.17 -2.80 -9.60
N GLU A 21 -20.41 -2.85 -8.29
CA GLU A 21 -21.71 -3.06 -7.69
C GLU A 21 -22.51 -1.76 -7.59
N VAL A 22 -21.86 -0.62 -7.82
CA VAL A 22 -22.49 0.70 -7.71
C VAL A 22 -23.19 1.08 -9.00
N GLU A 23 -24.47 1.46 -8.89
CA GLU A 23 -25.26 2.03 -9.96
C GLU A 23 -25.16 3.56 -9.97
N SER A 24 -25.31 4.18 -8.80
CA SER A 24 -25.24 5.62 -8.66
C SER A 24 -24.59 6.05 -7.33
N ILE A 25 -23.94 7.22 -7.36
CA ILE A 25 -23.41 7.90 -6.18
C ILE A 25 -23.98 9.30 -6.17
N THR A 26 -24.76 9.62 -5.12
CA THR A 26 -25.37 10.93 -4.92
C THR A 26 -24.79 11.59 -3.70
N VAL A 27 -24.31 12.84 -3.82
CA VAL A 27 -23.81 13.63 -2.70
C VAL A 27 -24.82 14.70 -2.34
N ILE A 28 -25.38 14.63 -1.13
CA ILE A 28 -26.36 15.58 -0.59
C ILE A 28 -25.63 16.45 0.44
N LYS A 29 -25.45 17.73 0.12
CA LYS A 29 -24.68 18.66 0.97
C LYS A 29 -25.46 19.12 2.21
N ASP A 30 -26.76 19.35 2.10
CA ASP A 30 -27.64 19.80 3.18
C ASP A 30 -28.64 18.69 3.54
N ALA A 31 -28.14 17.71 4.28
CA ALA A 31 -28.90 16.50 4.58
C ALA A 31 -29.43 16.43 6.02
N VAL A 32 -29.20 17.48 6.83
CA VAL A 32 -29.55 17.51 8.25
C VAL A 32 -31.08 17.33 8.48
N SER A 33 -31.90 17.91 7.60
CA SER A 33 -33.36 17.82 7.68
C SER A 33 -33.90 16.41 7.44
N LEU A 34 -33.17 15.59 6.65
CA LEU A 34 -33.59 14.23 6.31
C LEU A 34 -32.92 13.15 7.18
N TYR A 35 -31.67 13.35 7.58
CA TYR A 35 -30.83 12.34 8.25
C TYR A 35 -30.33 12.78 9.62
N GLY A 36 -30.77 13.96 10.11
CA GLY A 36 -30.42 14.46 11.43
C GLY A 36 -29.02 15.04 11.55
N ALA A 37 -28.58 15.34 12.78
CA ALA A 37 -27.33 16.05 13.06
C ALA A 37 -26.05 15.34 12.54
N LYS A 38 -26.06 14.02 12.37
CA LYS A 38 -24.92 13.28 11.80
C LYS A 38 -24.65 13.62 10.35
N ALA A 39 -25.63 14.18 9.65
CA ALA A 39 -25.51 14.58 8.25
C ALA A 39 -25.09 16.05 8.05
N ALA A 40 -24.59 16.72 9.12
CA ALA A 40 -24.18 18.13 9.07
C ALA A 40 -23.07 18.40 8.05
N ASN A 41 -22.22 17.42 7.78
CA ASN A 41 -21.13 17.51 6.78
C ASN A 41 -21.54 16.96 5.41
N GLY A 42 -22.84 16.63 5.23
CA GLY A 42 -23.35 16.00 4.01
C GLY A 42 -23.49 14.49 4.12
N VAL A 43 -24.19 13.92 3.14
CA VAL A 43 -24.42 12.47 3.01
C VAL A 43 -23.99 12.03 1.61
N VAL A 44 -23.29 10.93 1.55
CA VAL A 44 -23.00 10.20 0.31
C VAL A 44 -23.93 8.99 0.27
N MET A 45 -24.86 9.00 -0.65
CA MET A 45 -25.78 7.90 -0.89
C MET A 45 -25.26 7.06 -2.05
N ILE A 46 -25.11 5.77 -1.81
CA ILE A 46 -24.60 4.81 -2.79
C ILE A 46 -25.71 3.82 -3.07
N GLU A 47 -26.12 3.77 -4.33
CA GLU A 47 -27.11 2.80 -4.80
C GLU A 47 -26.40 1.67 -5.52
N THR A 48 -26.68 0.45 -5.09
CA THR A 48 -26.14 -0.75 -5.75
C THR A 48 -27.00 -1.14 -6.94
N ARG A 49 -26.36 -1.77 -7.92
CA ARG A 49 -27.02 -2.24 -9.14
C ARG A 49 -28.06 -3.30 -8.80
N ARG A 50 -29.24 -3.13 -9.39
CA ARG A 50 -30.32 -4.10 -9.33
C ARG A 50 -30.53 -4.70 -10.72
N SER A 51 -31.00 -5.93 -10.80
CA SER A 51 -31.45 -6.47 -12.08
C SER A 51 -32.66 -5.68 -12.58
N LYS A 52 -32.63 -5.32 -13.86
CA LYS A 52 -33.76 -4.69 -14.56
C LYS A 52 -34.35 -5.60 -15.62
N ASP A 53 -33.62 -6.67 -15.95
CA ASP A 53 -34.00 -7.62 -16.99
C ASP A 53 -34.41 -8.95 -16.40
N MET A 54 -35.42 -9.58 -16.99
CA MET A 54 -35.85 -10.92 -16.61
C MET A 54 -34.85 -12.00 -17.04
N VAL A 55 -34.02 -11.70 -18.04
CA VAL A 55 -33.01 -12.63 -18.54
C VAL A 55 -31.84 -12.70 -17.56
N THR A 56 -31.39 -13.90 -17.26
CA THR A 56 -30.19 -14.10 -16.44
C THR A 56 -28.93 -13.71 -17.19
N HIS A 57 -28.19 -12.75 -16.65
CA HIS A 57 -26.89 -12.34 -17.14
C HIS A 57 -25.81 -12.74 -16.14
N ILE A 58 -24.81 -13.47 -16.62
CA ILE A 58 -23.64 -13.82 -15.82
C ILE A 58 -22.44 -13.05 -16.40
N THR A 59 -21.79 -12.28 -15.54
CA THR A 59 -20.62 -11.50 -15.92
C THR A 59 -19.44 -11.91 -15.03
N ALA A 60 -18.33 -12.31 -15.64
CA ALA A 60 -17.09 -12.60 -14.97
C ALA A 60 -16.01 -11.62 -15.43
N ASN A 61 -15.30 -11.01 -14.48
CA ASN A 61 -14.18 -10.11 -14.78
C ASN A 61 -12.94 -10.56 -14.01
N ILE A 62 -11.83 -10.59 -14.71
CA ILE A 62 -10.51 -10.93 -14.16
C ILE A 62 -9.57 -9.78 -14.51
N ASN A 63 -8.92 -9.23 -13.49
CA ASN A 63 -7.89 -8.21 -13.71
C ASN A 63 -6.64 -8.61 -12.93
N GLY A 64 -5.51 -8.47 -13.61
CA GLY A 64 -4.20 -8.70 -13.04
C GLY A 64 -3.26 -7.53 -13.38
N GLY A 65 -2.33 -7.24 -12.49
CA GLY A 65 -1.35 -6.21 -12.72
C GLY A 65 -0.08 -6.46 -11.88
N VAL A 66 1.03 -5.96 -12.41
CA VAL A 66 2.31 -5.97 -11.70
C VAL A 66 2.74 -4.51 -11.50
N ARG A 67 3.10 -4.19 -10.28
CA ARG A 67 3.70 -2.90 -9.92
C ARG A 67 5.17 -3.12 -9.62
N SER A 68 6.03 -2.52 -10.40
CA SER A 68 7.48 -2.59 -10.18
C SER A 68 7.89 -1.77 -8.97
N LYS A 69 8.97 -2.19 -8.33
CA LYS A 69 9.57 -1.44 -7.24
C LYS A 69 9.87 0.01 -7.68
N PRO A 70 9.73 0.99 -6.78
CA PRO A 70 9.97 2.39 -7.13
C PRO A 70 11.45 2.60 -7.49
N GLN A 71 11.67 3.41 -8.50
CA GLN A 71 13.01 3.89 -8.79
C GLN A 71 13.42 4.86 -7.67
N THR A 72 14.43 4.47 -6.91
CA THR A 72 14.90 5.27 -5.78
C THR A 72 16.06 6.17 -6.22
N ILE A 73 16.19 7.31 -5.56
CA ILE A 73 17.36 8.18 -5.74
C ILE A 73 18.61 7.37 -5.39
N PRO A 74 19.66 7.41 -6.24
CA PRO A 74 20.91 6.76 -5.92
C PRO A 74 21.50 7.37 -4.64
N VAL A 75 21.94 6.51 -3.73
CA VAL A 75 22.61 6.90 -2.49
C VAL A 75 23.97 6.23 -2.47
N MET A 76 24.88 6.80 -1.72
CA MET A 76 26.21 6.21 -1.52
C MET A 76 26.07 4.83 -0.90
N ASP A 77 26.92 3.92 -1.35
CA ASP A 77 27.12 2.66 -0.66
C ASP A 77 28.00 2.82 0.59
N ALA A 78 28.19 1.76 1.34
CA ALA A 78 28.93 1.83 2.61
C ALA A 78 30.40 2.22 2.40
N GLU A 79 31.01 1.80 1.29
CA GLU A 79 32.38 2.13 0.97
C GLU A 79 32.55 3.59 0.56
N GLN A 80 31.70 4.08 -0.33
CA GLN A 80 31.68 5.49 -0.74
C GLN A 80 31.41 6.42 0.46
N HIS A 81 30.50 6.02 1.37
CA HIS A 81 30.24 6.76 2.57
C HIS A 81 31.45 6.83 3.52
N ARG A 82 32.17 5.70 3.69
CA ARG A 82 33.40 5.67 4.51
C ARG A 82 34.49 6.56 3.91
N LEU A 83 34.68 6.52 2.59
CA LEU A 83 35.64 7.39 1.90
C LEU A 83 35.31 8.85 2.12
N LEU A 84 34.05 9.24 1.90
CA LEU A 84 33.60 10.62 2.11
C LEU A 84 33.85 11.09 3.56
N VAL A 85 33.47 10.30 4.54
CA VAL A 85 33.67 10.65 5.96
C VAL A 85 35.15 10.69 6.30
N SER A 86 35.97 9.77 5.76
CA SER A 86 37.42 9.79 5.95
C SER A 86 38.04 11.08 5.39
N ASP A 87 37.61 11.53 4.23
CA ASP A 87 38.14 12.77 3.60
C ASP A 87 37.72 14.01 4.39
N ILE A 88 36.46 14.08 4.84
CA ILE A 88 35.98 15.18 5.73
C ILE A 88 36.78 15.22 7.01
N LEU A 89 37.08 14.05 7.61
CA LEU A 89 37.86 14.00 8.86
C LEU A 89 39.31 14.38 8.67
N LYS A 90 39.93 14.09 7.51
CA LYS A 90 41.31 14.52 7.18
C LYS A 90 41.46 16.03 7.11
N ASP A 91 40.40 16.72 6.68
CA ASP A 91 40.40 18.19 6.58
C ASP A 91 40.13 18.88 7.92
N HIS A 92 39.79 18.12 8.96
CA HIS A 92 39.54 18.67 10.30
C HIS A 92 40.84 19.10 10.99
N PRO A 93 40.91 20.27 11.66
CA PRO A 93 42.13 20.77 12.33
C PRO A 93 42.69 19.81 13.37
N ASP A 94 41.83 19.02 14.03
CA ASP A 94 42.23 18.09 15.08
C ASP A 94 42.42 16.66 14.51
N TYR A 95 42.71 16.52 13.21
CA TYR A 95 42.89 15.24 12.57
C TYR A 95 44.06 14.46 13.20
N ASP A 96 43.77 13.21 13.60
CA ASP A 96 44.75 12.26 14.10
C ASP A 96 44.52 10.89 13.44
N ALA A 97 45.45 10.49 12.57
CA ALA A 97 45.38 9.22 11.85
C ALA A 97 45.29 8.02 12.82
N ALA A 98 45.99 8.08 13.97
CA ALA A 98 45.95 7.01 14.96
C ALA A 98 44.59 6.85 15.64
N ARG A 99 43.77 7.91 15.65
CA ARG A 99 42.38 7.84 16.13
C ARG A 99 41.47 7.16 15.12
N LEU A 100 41.66 7.42 13.83
CA LEU A 100 40.85 6.77 12.78
C LEU A 100 41.04 5.27 12.79
N ASP A 101 42.27 4.80 12.88
CA ASP A 101 42.58 3.36 12.93
C ASP A 101 41.96 2.63 14.13
N LYS A 102 41.70 3.36 15.23
CA LYS A 102 41.02 2.83 16.41
C LYS A 102 39.49 2.77 16.24
N MET A 103 38.95 3.53 15.30
CA MET A 103 37.52 3.49 15.04
C MET A 103 37.15 2.23 14.25
N LYS A 104 36.30 1.40 14.80
CA LYS A 104 35.88 0.11 14.21
C LYS A 104 35.38 0.24 12.76
N PHE A 105 34.77 1.37 12.45
CA PHE A 105 34.19 1.66 11.13
C PHE A 105 35.23 1.96 10.05
N PHE A 106 36.43 2.47 10.42
CA PHE A 106 37.51 2.83 9.50
C PHE A 106 38.67 1.83 9.52
N ASN A 107 38.65 0.86 10.43
CA ASN A 107 39.70 -0.12 10.53
C ASN A 107 39.57 -1.16 9.40
N ASP A 108 40.39 -1.06 8.37
CA ASP A 108 40.38 -1.94 7.18
C ASP A 108 41.16 -3.26 7.40
N ASN A 109 41.58 -3.57 8.61
CA ASN A 109 42.24 -4.84 8.89
C ASN A 109 41.25 -6.00 8.93
N PRO A 110 41.29 -6.96 7.96
CA PRO A 110 40.34 -8.07 7.89
C PRO A 110 40.42 -9.04 9.08
N THR A 111 41.52 -9.03 9.82
CA THR A 111 41.72 -9.86 11.03
C THR A 111 41.12 -9.24 12.29
N PHE A 112 40.64 -8.01 12.19
CA PHE A 112 40.00 -7.31 13.31
C PHE A 112 38.66 -7.97 13.66
N LEU A 113 38.45 -8.24 14.98
CA LEU A 113 37.31 -8.99 15.48
C LEU A 113 35.95 -8.49 14.95
N TYR A 114 35.79 -7.17 14.79
CA TYR A 114 34.56 -6.54 14.38
C TYR A 114 34.54 -6.11 12.89
N TYR A 115 35.54 -6.54 12.10
CA TYR A 115 35.67 -6.13 10.69
C TYR A 115 34.39 -6.43 9.90
N LYS A 116 33.93 -7.68 9.89
CA LYS A 116 32.74 -8.11 9.16
C LYS A 116 31.47 -7.36 9.57
N GLN A 117 31.34 -6.99 10.83
CA GLN A 117 30.15 -6.28 11.34
C GLN A 117 30.11 -4.82 10.89
N ASN A 118 31.27 -4.17 10.73
CA ASN A 118 31.39 -2.76 10.40
C ASN A 118 31.65 -2.50 8.90
N HIS A 119 31.93 -3.55 8.09
CA HIS A 119 32.18 -3.45 6.66
C HIS A 119 31.08 -4.07 5.80
N ASN A 120 29.86 -4.18 6.34
CA ASN A 120 28.71 -4.64 5.59
C ASN A 120 28.26 -3.55 4.60
N ASN A 121 28.05 -3.95 3.35
CA ASN A 121 27.42 -3.13 2.33
C ASN A 121 26.04 -3.71 2.01
N THR A 122 25.03 -3.33 2.81
CA THR A 122 23.69 -3.87 2.70
C THR A 122 22.79 -2.92 1.93
N ALA A 123 22.33 -3.36 0.77
CA ALA A 123 21.34 -2.62 -0.03
C ALA A 123 19.94 -2.78 0.61
N TRP A 124 19.67 -2.04 1.69
CA TRP A 124 18.40 -2.09 2.42
C TRP A 124 17.17 -1.93 1.54
N LYS A 125 17.27 -1.18 0.46
CA LYS A 125 16.19 -0.98 -0.50
C LYS A 125 15.72 -2.30 -1.12
N ASP A 126 16.64 -3.21 -1.44
CA ASP A 126 16.31 -4.51 -2.04
C ASP A 126 15.71 -5.49 -1.02
N PHE A 127 15.98 -5.26 0.27
CA PHE A 127 15.31 -5.99 1.34
C PHE A 127 13.89 -5.49 1.61
N VAL A 128 13.68 -4.18 1.53
CA VAL A 128 12.39 -3.55 1.87
C VAL A 128 11.42 -3.62 0.70
N TYR A 129 11.88 -3.30 -0.52
CA TYR A 129 11.01 -3.22 -1.68
C TYR A 129 11.01 -4.50 -2.50
N ARG A 130 9.87 -4.77 -3.10
CA ARG A 130 9.66 -5.87 -4.07
C ARG A 130 8.74 -5.42 -5.19
N ASP A 131 8.75 -6.15 -6.28
CA ASP A 131 7.67 -6.08 -7.25
C ASP A 131 6.40 -6.67 -6.63
N ALA A 132 5.28 -6.03 -6.87
CA ALA A 132 4.01 -6.37 -6.25
C ALA A 132 2.98 -6.77 -7.29
N VAL A 133 2.29 -7.89 -7.03
CA VAL A 133 1.22 -8.40 -7.89
C VAL A 133 -0.12 -7.97 -7.32
N SER A 134 -1.02 -7.51 -8.19
CA SER A 134 -2.41 -7.25 -7.87
C SER A 134 -3.31 -8.15 -8.71
N GLN A 135 -4.30 -8.75 -8.08
CA GLN A 135 -5.27 -9.63 -8.72
C GLN A 135 -6.66 -9.30 -8.22
N SER A 136 -7.63 -9.25 -9.13
CA SER A 136 -9.04 -9.12 -8.75
C SER A 136 -9.91 -9.99 -9.66
N TYR A 137 -10.81 -10.71 -9.02
CA TYR A 137 -11.79 -11.57 -9.65
C TYR A 137 -13.16 -11.10 -9.22
N SER A 138 -14.06 -10.90 -10.16
CA SER A 138 -15.46 -10.57 -9.87
C SER A 138 -16.39 -11.42 -10.71
N LEU A 139 -17.40 -11.93 -10.05
CA LEU A 139 -18.50 -12.67 -10.66
C LEU A 139 -19.80 -11.97 -10.27
N ALA A 140 -20.62 -11.69 -11.25
CA ALA A 140 -21.95 -11.13 -11.07
C ALA A 140 -22.97 -12.00 -11.79
N ALA A 141 -24.08 -12.33 -11.11
CA ALA A 141 -25.23 -12.97 -11.68
C ALA A 141 -26.45 -12.10 -11.40
N THR A 142 -27.08 -11.59 -12.43
CA THR A 142 -28.30 -10.74 -12.33
C THR A 142 -29.38 -11.35 -13.19
N GLY A 143 -30.62 -11.30 -12.75
CA GLY A 143 -31.77 -11.82 -13.51
C GLY A 143 -33.03 -11.78 -12.67
N GLY A 144 -34.07 -12.43 -13.15
CA GLY A 144 -35.32 -12.53 -12.43
C GLY A 144 -36.48 -13.06 -13.29
N ASP A 145 -37.65 -12.99 -12.73
CA ASP A 145 -38.92 -13.27 -13.38
C ASP A 145 -39.97 -12.23 -12.97
N GLU A 146 -41.23 -12.43 -13.35
CA GLU A 146 -42.35 -11.57 -12.96
C GLU A 146 -42.60 -11.52 -11.45
N VAL A 147 -42.08 -12.48 -10.69
CA VAL A 147 -42.29 -12.62 -9.24
C VAL A 147 -41.15 -11.98 -8.45
N GLY A 148 -39.92 -12.08 -8.96
CA GLY A 148 -38.78 -11.54 -8.24
C GLY A 148 -37.52 -11.39 -9.10
N MET A 149 -36.74 -10.37 -8.75
CA MET A 149 -35.44 -10.11 -9.36
C MET A 149 -34.32 -10.34 -8.37
N TYR A 150 -33.19 -10.81 -8.86
CA TYR A 150 -32.00 -11.08 -8.05
C TYR A 150 -30.76 -10.44 -8.66
N ALA A 151 -29.83 -10.06 -7.78
CA ALA A 151 -28.48 -9.64 -8.17
C ALA A 151 -27.50 -10.19 -7.13
N ILE A 152 -26.60 -11.03 -7.57
CA ILE A 152 -25.58 -11.68 -6.73
C ILE A 152 -24.22 -11.24 -7.24
N PHE A 153 -23.39 -10.72 -6.34
CA PHE A 153 -22.03 -10.29 -6.64
C PHE A 153 -21.07 -11.04 -5.73
N VAL A 154 -19.98 -11.52 -6.30
CA VAL A 154 -18.86 -12.10 -5.55
C VAL A 154 -17.57 -11.49 -6.06
N ASN A 155 -16.85 -10.84 -5.17
CA ASN A 155 -15.59 -10.17 -5.53
C ASN A 155 -14.48 -10.67 -4.62
N TYR A 156 -13.35 -11.00 -5.22
CA TYR A 156 -12.11 -11.30 -4.55
C TYR A 156 -11.03 -10.36 -5.07
N ARG A 157 -10.33 -9.70 -4.17
CA ARG A 157 -9.21 -8.82 -4.48
C ARG A 157 -8.01 -9.18 -3.60
N ASN A 158 -6.86 -9.35 -4.24
CA ASN A 158 -5.59 -9.53 -3.56
C ASN A 158 -4.58 -8.50 -4.10
N ASN A 159 -4.19 -7.58 -3.27
CA ASN A 159 -3.22 -6.53 -3.59
C ASN A 159 -1.99 -6.71 -2.72
N GLN A 160 -0.88 -7.09 -3.33
CA GLN A 160 0.41 -7.06 -2.65
C GLN A 160 0.95 -5.64 -2.59
N GLY A 161 1.56 -5.26 -1.47
CA GLY A 161 2.28 -4.00 -1.33
C GLY A 161 3.70 -4.09 -1.89
N LEU A 162 4.24 -2.94 -2.30
CA LEU A 162 5.63 -2.80 -2.74
C LEU A 162 6.64 -3.03 -1.61
N VAL A 163 6.24 -2.80 -0.37
CA VAL A 163 7.00 -3.17 0.82
C VAL A 163 6.76 -4.64 1.12
N ARG A 164 7.81 -5.39 1.41
CA ARG A 164 7.69 -6.82 1.77
C ARG A 164 6.79 -7.00 2.98
N ASN A 165 6.07 -8.10 3.03
CA ASN A 165 5.13 -8.48 4.10
C ASN A 165 3.91 -7.53 4.23
N THR A 166 3.64 -6.72 3.22
CA THR A 166 2.39 -5.98 3.14
C THR A 166 1.49 -6.56 2.06
N SER A 167 0.26 -6.86 2.40
CA SER A 167 -0.76 -7.32 1.45
C SER A 167 -2.15 -6.99 1.99
N MET A 168 -3.08 -6.79 1.08
CA MET A 168 -4.50 -6.61 1.38
C MET A 168 -5.29 -7.67 0.61
N GLN A 169 -6.08 -8.43 1.33
CA GLN A 169 -7.04 -9.36 0.75
C GLN A 169 -8.44 -8.92 1.14
N GLN A 170 -9.33 -8.91 0.18
CA GLN A 170 -10.72 -8.51 0.38
C GLN A 170 -11.63 -9.48 -0.35
N ILE A 171 -12.67 -9.90 0.32
CA ILE A 171 -13.80 -10.67 -0.25
C ILE A 171 -15.05 -9.85 0.04
N SER A 172 -15.87 -9.63 -0.97
CA SER A 172 -17.20 -9.03 -0.83
C SER A 172 -18.24 -9.86 -1.56
N THR A 173 -19.42 -9.95 -0.98
CA THR A 173 -20.57 -10.71 -1.51
C THR A 173 -21.82 -9.89 -1.34
#